data_bd702f25683024192dabb9258891e8d9
#
_entry.id   bd702f25683024192dabb9258891e8d9
#
_cell.length_a   1.000
_cell.length_b   1.000
_cell.length_c   1.000
_cell.angle_alpha   90.00
_cell.angle_beta   90.00
_cell.angle_gamma   90.00
#
_symmetry.space_group_name_H-M   'P 1'
#
loop_
_entity.id
_entity.type
_entity.pdbx_description
1 polymer ?
#
loop_
_entity_poly.entity_id
_entity_poly.type
_entity_poly.pdbx_seq_one_letter_code
_entity_poly.pdbx_strand_id
1 'polypeptide(L)'
;MLPGLLFGLGFGGFVDGIVLREILQWHHMISGAQSSETLTGLELNVVADGFLHVVTWLLVMAGSIMTLVSWRQGRALRPTWSFHFGLLVAGWGFFNLVEGPIDHQLLGVHDARHDLGAPLSWDIGFLVFGVILIGAGWVLYRRGSRKLTGSAR
;
A
#
# COMPACT_ATOMS: atom_id res chain seq x y z
N MET A 1 -0.79 7.95 -15.13
CA MET A 1 -0.19 6.83 -14.36
C MET A 1 -0.05 7.18 -12.88
N LEU A 2 0.59 8.29 -12.53
CA LEU A 2 0.85 8.66 -11.13
C LEU A 2 -0.39 8.64 -10.22
N PRO A 3 -1.55 9.22 -10.60
CA PRO A 3 -2.74 9.15 -9.73
C PRO A 3 -3.15 7.71 -9.35
N GLY A 4 -3.13 6.79 -10.31
CA GLY A 4 -3.49 5.39 -10.04
C GLY A 4 -2.50 4.67 -9.12
N LEU A 5 -1.21 4.99 -9.22
CA LEU A 5 -0.18 4.48 -8.30
C LEU A 5 -0.36 5.05 -6.89
N LEU A 6 -0.70 6.35 -6.75
CA LEU A 6 -0.98 6.97 -5.46
C LEU A 6 -2.21 6.33 -4.79
N PHE A 7 -3.26 6.04 -5.55
CA PHE A 7 -4.40 5.26 -5.05
C PHE A 7 -3.97 3.88 -4.56
N GLY A 8 -3.11 3.21 -5.33
CA GLY A 8 -2.61 1.89 -4.96
C GLY A 8 -1.76 1.90 -3.70
N LEU A 9 -0.87 2.88 -3.57
CA LEU A 9 -0.07 3.11 -2.35
C LEU A 9 -0.98 3.34 -1.13
N GLY A 10 -1.93 4.27 -1.24
CA GLY A 10 -2.87 4.56 -0.16
C GLY A 10 -3.77 3.36 0.18
N PHE A 11 -4.24 2.63 -0.82
CA PHE A 11 -5.03 1.41 -0.62
C PHE A 11 -4.21 0.33 0.09
N GLY A 12 -2.95 0.10 -0.32
CA GLY A 12 -2.05 -0.84 0.35
C GLY A 12 -1.86 -0.50 1.81
N GLY A 13 -1.60 0.78 2.12
CA GLY A 13 -1.46 1.23 3.49
C GLY A 13 -2.77 1.13 4.31
N PHE A 14 -3.94 1.28 3.69
CA PHE A 14 -5.21 1.01 4.38
C PHE A 14 -5.42 -0.48 4.64
N VAL A 15 -5.04 -1.36 3.71
CA VAL A 15 -5.12 -2.81 3.95
C VAL A 15 -4.18 -3.19 5.09
N ASP A 16 -2.94 -2.72 5.09
CA ASP A 16 -2.01 -2.97 6.18
C ASP A 16 -2.53 -2.38 7.50
N GLY A 17 -2.78 -1.08 7.54
CA GLY A 17 -3.20 -0.39 8.75
C GLY A 17 -4.53 -0.92 9.31
N ILE A 18 -5.59 -0.99 8.49
CA ILE A 18 -6.92 -1.35 9.01
C ILE A 18 -7.05 -2.87 9.19
N VAL A 19 -6.62 -3.67 8.20
CA VAL A 19 -6.87 -5.11 8.26
C VAL A 19 -5.83 -5.82 9.12
N LEU A 20 -4.53 -5.57 8.90
CA LEU A 20 -3.47 -6.32 9.59
C LEU A 20 -3.24 -5.78 10.99
N ARG A 21 -3.25 -4.45 11.19
CA ARG A 21 -2.96 -3.83 12.49
C ARG A 21 -4.19 -3.72 13.38
N GLU A 22 -5.30 -3.14 12.89
CA GLU A 22 -6.47 -2.86 13.73
C GLU A 22 -7.39 -4.08 13.89
N ILE A 23 -7.67 -4.83 12.81
CA ILE A 23 -8.64 -5.94 12.86
C ILE A 23 -7.96 -7.25 13.28
N LEU A 24 -6.87 -7.64 12.61
CA LEU A 24 -6.17 -8.89 12.86
C LEU A 24 -5.14 -8.78 13.99
N GLN A 25 -4.69 -7.56 14.30
CA GLN A 25 -3.70 -7.26 15.34
C GLN A 25 -2.42 -8.11 15.21
N TRP A 26 -1.98 -8.34 13.97
CA TRP A 26 -0.77 -9.12 13.71
C TRP A 26 0.49 -8.40 14.16
N HIS A 27 0.49 -7.08 14.05
CA HIS A 27 1.55 -6.16 14.49
C HIS A 27 0.99 -4.74 14.61
N HIS A 28 1.74 -3.86 15.25
CA HIS A 28 1.52 -2.41 15.27
C HIS A 28 2.76 -1.70 14.72
N MET A 29 2.64 -0.41 14.37
CA MET A 29 3.68 0.35 13.68
C MET A 29 5.06 0.29 14.37
N ILE A 30 5.09 0.27 15.69
CA ILE A 30 6.33 0.26 16.49
C ILE A 30 6.38 -0.88 17.51
N SER A 31 5.68 -2.00 17.25
CA SER A 31 5.60 -3.13 18.20
C SER A 31 6.95 -3.78 18.50
N GLY A 32 7.93 -3.71 17.60
CA GLY A 32 9.31 -4.14 17.85
C GLY A 32 10.10 -3.22 18.77
N ALA A 33 9.75 -1.94 18.83
CA ALA A 33 10.42 -0.95 19.67
C ALA A 33 9.67 -0.68 20.99
N GLN A 34 8.35 -0.79 20.98
CA GLN A 34 7.48 -0.56 22.14
C GLN A 34 6.45 -1.68 22.25
N SER A 35 6.53 -2.46 23.32
CA SER A 35 5.61 -3.58 23.55
C SER A 35 4.17 -3.09 23.67
N SER A 36 3.28 -3.67 22.89
CA SER A 36 1.83 -3.43 22.97
C SER A 36 1.16 -4.10 24.20
N GLU A 37 1.90 -4.89 24.98
CA GLU A 37 1.37 -5.53 26.19
C GLU A 37 1.26 -4.55 27.38
N THR A 38 1.90 -3.40 27.31
CA THR A 38 1.78 -2.34 28.33
C THR A 38 0.81 -1.26 27.86
N LEU A 39 0.09 -0.62 28.80
CA LEU A 39 -0.87 0.44 28.46
C LEU A 39 -0.20 1.59 27.70
N THR A 40 0.95 2.07 28.19
CA THR A 40 1.72 3.16 27.52
C THR A 40 2.25 2.73 26.16
N GLY A 41 2.74 1.50 26.03
CA GLY A 41 3.22 0.99 24.76
C GLY A 41 2.09 0.81 23.75
N LEU A 42 0.91 0.35 24.17
CA LEU A 42 -0.28 0.27 23.32
C LEU A 42 -0.72 1.67 22.85
N GLU A 43 -0.79 2.65 23.74
CA GLU A 43 -1.13 4.04 23.38
C GLU A 43 -0.16 4.62 22.33
N LEU A 44 1.14 4.39 22.50
CA LEU A 44 2.16 4.84 21.52
C LEU A 44 2.00 4.14 20.16
N ASN A 45 1.72 2.85 20.15
CA ASN A 45 1.47 2.09 18.93
C ASN A 45 0.22 2.60 18.21
N VAL A 46 -0.89 2.82 18.92
CA VAL A 46 -2.14 3.37 18.33
C VAL A 46 -1.91 4.75 17.71
N VAL A 47 -1.12 5.62 18.36
CA VAL A 47 -0.76 6.92 17.80
C VAL A 47 0.09 6.76 16.53
N ALA A 48 1.08 5.86 16.53
CA ALA A 48 1.93 5.59 15.37
C ALA A 48 1.10 5.02 14.19
N ASP A 49 0.20 4.07 14.45
CA ASP A 49 -0.73 3.53 13.45
C ASP A 49 -1.64 4.64 12.89
N GLY A 50 -2.10 5.57 13.72
CA GLY A 50 -2.84 6.76 13.30
C GLY A 50 -2.07 7.65 12.33
N PHE A 51 -0.76 7.83 12.52
CA PHE A 51 0.08 8.57 11.55
C PHE A 51 0.17 7.85 10.20
N LEU A 52 0.31 6.53 10.18
CA LEU A 52 0.25 5.77 8.93
C LEU A 52 -1.08 6.00 8.20
N HIS A 53 -2.21 5.96 8.92
CA HIS A 53 -3.52 6.24 8.33
C HIS A 53 -3.62 7.66 7.74
N VAL A 54 -3.05 8.66 8.40
CA VAL A 54 -2.97 10.03 7.84
C VAL A 54 -2.16 10.06 6.55
N VAL A 55 -0.99 9.43 6.51
CA VAL A 55 -0.15 9.37 5.30
C VAL A 55 -0.89 8.68 4.15
N THR A 56 -1.51 7.53 4.41
CA THR A 56 -2.27 6.79 3.38
C THR A 56 -3.47 7.58 2.89
N TRP A 57 -4.17 8.28 3.77
CA TRP A 57 -5.25 9.20 3.42
C TRP A 57 -4.77 10.34 2.52
N LEU A 58 -3.62 10.96 2.84
CA LEU A 58 -3.02 12.01 2.01
C LEU A 58 -2.63 11.50 0.61
N LEU A 59 -2.15 10.27 0.49
CA LEU A 59 -1.85 9.64 -0.80
C LEU A 59 -3.12 9.47 -1.66
N VAL A 60 -4.21 9.00 -1.07
CA VAL A 60 -5.51 8.89 -1.75
C VAL A 60 -6.04 10.25 -2.15
N MET A 61 -5.97 11.26 -1.27
CA MET A 61 -6.37 12.63 -1.58
C MET A 61 -5.55 13.23 -2.71
N ALA A 62 -4.23 13.08 -2.69
CA ALA A 62 -3.34 13.53 -3.76
C ALA A 62 -3.70 12.85 -5.10
N GLY A 63 -3.92 11.54 -5.11
CA GLY A 63 -4.37 10.79 -6.28
C GLY A 63 -5.70 11.31 -6.83
N SER A 64 -6.65 11.63 -5.93
CA SER A 64 -7.97 12.19 -6.29
C SER A 64 -7.85 13.58 -6.93
N ILE A 65 -7.10 14.48 -6.29
CA ILE A 65 -6.87 15.84 -6.80
C ILE A 65 -6.19 15.79 -8.17
N MET A 66 -5.13 14.99 -8.32
CA MET A 66 -4.41 14.86 -9.59
C MET A 66 -5.30 14.28 -10.69
N THR A 67 -6.19 13.33 -10.36
CA THR A 67 -7.16 12.78 -11.30
C THR A 67 -8.14 13.87 -11.76
N LEU A 68 -8.69 14.65 -10.82
CA LEU A 68 -9.61 15.74 -11.12
C LEU A 68 -8.96 16.84 -11.97
N VAL A 69 -7.73 17.25 -11.63
CA VAL A 69 -6.96 18.22 -12.41
C VAL A 69 -6.70 17.72 -13.83
N SER A 70 -6.28 16.46 -13.98
CA SER A 70 -6.04 15.85 -15.29
C SER A 70 -7.32 15.81 -16.14
N TRP A 71 -8.46 15.50 -15.52
CA TRP A 71 -9.75 15.48 -16.18
C TRP A 71 -10.17 16.88 -16.63
N ARG A 72 -10.09 17.88 -15.77
CA ARG A 72 -10.38 19.28 -16.11
C ARG A 72 -9.53 19.84 -17.26
N GLN A 73 -8.27 19.37 -17.35
CA GLN A 73 -7.35 19.78 -18.42
C GLN A 73 -7.54 18.99 -19.73
N GLY A 74 -8.53 18.11 -19.81
CA GLY A 74 -8.74 17.24 -20.97
C GLY A 74 -7.63 16.22 -21.22
N ARG A 75 -6.73 16.03 -20.25
CA ARG A 75 -5.60 15.09 -20.34
C ARG A 75 -5.96 13.68 -19.88
N ALA A 76 -7.12 13.51 -19.26
CA ALA A 76 -7.57 12.21 -18.80
C ALA A 76 -7.95 11.36 -20.00
N LEU A 77 -7.14 10.36 -20.32
CA LEU A 77 -7.55 9.23 -21.15
C LEU A 77 -8.76 8.60 -20.48
N ARG A 78 -9.70 8.07 -21.28
CA ARG A 78 -10.76 7.22 -20.75
C ARG A 78 -10.15 5.90 -20.31
N PRO A 79 -9.77 5.72 -19.03
CA PRO A 79 -9.03 4.53 -18.63
C PRO A 79 -9.97 3.33 -18.72
N THR A 80 -9.46 2.23 -19.26
CA THR A 80 -10.12 0.94 -19.09
C THR A 80 -10.01 0.49 -17.64
N TRP A 81 -10.97 -0.30 -17.18
CA TRP A 81 -10.90 -0.90 -15.83
C TRP A 81 -9.56 -1.61 -15.59
N SER A 82 -9.08 -2.39 -16.58
CA SER A 82 -7.79 -3.09 -16.48
C SER A 82 -6.60 -2.13 -16.29
N PHE A 83 -6.61 -0.96 -16.96
CA PHE A 83 -5.59 0.07 -16.78
C PHE A 83 -5.60 0.61 -15.35
N HIS A 84 -6.78 0.97 -14.86
CA HIS A 84 -6.93 1.57 -13.53
C HIS A 84 -6.57 0.58 -12.41
N PHE A 85 -7.19 -0.60 -12.44
CA PHE A 85 -6.89 -1.66 -11.47
C PHE A 85 -5.45 -2.14 -11.54
N GLY A 86 -4.83 -2.15 -12.74
CA GLY A 86 -3.42 -2.47 -12.89
C GLY A 86 -2.52 -1.52 -12.11
N LEU A 87 -2.77 -0.21 -12.20
CA LEU A 87 -2.02 0.79 -11.44
C LEU A 87 -2.28 0.71 -9.93
N LEU A 88 -3.53 0.45 -9.54
CA LEU A 88 -3.90 0.29 -8.13
C LEU A 88 -3.19 -0.91 -7.50
N VAL A 89 -3.24 -2.06 -8.15
CA VAL A 89 -2.59 -3.30 -7.68
C VAL A 89 -1.06 -3.16 -7.66
N ALA A 90 -0.48 -2.50 -8.69
CA ALA A 90 0.96 -2.23 -8.70
C ALA A 90 1.38 -1.27 -7.58
N GLY A 91 0.59 -0.23 -7.32
CA GLY A 91 0.83 0.72 -6.22
C GLY A 91 0.76 0.04 -4.85
N TRP A 92 -0.20 -0.87 -4.64
CA TRP A 92 -0.27 -1.68 -3.43
C TRP A 92 0.98 -2.55 -3.25
N GLY A 93 1.39 -3.27 -4.31
CA GLY A 93 2.62 -4.06 -4.25
C GLY A 93 3.85 -3.22 -3.97
N PHE A 94 3.90 -1.99 -4.51
CA PHE A 94 4.98 -1.05 -4.22
C PHE A 94 4.97 -0.59 -2.75
N PHE A 95 3.79 -0.34 -2.16
CA PHE A 95 3.67 -0.07 -0.73
C PHE A 95 4.31 -1.17 0.10
N ASN A 96 3.95 -2.44 -0.14
CA ASN A 96 4.52 -3.59 0.59
C ASN A 96 6.05 -3.70 0.45
N LEU A 97 6.60 -3.39 -0.74
CA LEU A 97 8.06 -3.42 -0.96
C LEU A 97 8.80 -2.22 -0.36
N VAL A 98 8.13 -1.13 -0.07
CA VAL A 98 8.72 0.03 0.61
C VAL A 98 8.63 -0.15 2.12
N GLU A 99 7.44 -0.47 2.62
CA GLU A 99 7.18 -0.62 4.04
C GLU A 99 7.94 -1.82 4.63
N GLY A 100 7.87 -3.00 3.99
CA GLY A 100 8.52 -4.20 4.50
C GLY A 100 10.02 -4.03 4.78
N PRO A 101 10.88 -3.62 3.80
CA PRO A 101 12.30 -3.41 4.06
C PRO A 101 12.61 -2.27 5.01
N ILE A 102 11.84 -1.19 5.00
CA ILE A 102 12.10 -0.04 5.87
C ILE A 102 11.75 -0.40 7.31
N ASP A 103 10.55 -0.87 7.55
CA ASP A 103 10.04 -1.04 8.90
C ASP A 103 10.49 -2.36 9.53
N HIS A 104 10.52 -3.46 8.76
CA HIS A 104 10.88 -4.78 9.28
C HIS A 104 12.42 -4.96 9.38
N GLN A 105 13.18 -4.54 8.34
CA GLN A 105 14.60 -4.89 8.24
C GLN A 105 15.55 -3.74 8.60
N LEU A 106 15.25 -2.51 8.17
CA LEU A 106 16.14 -1.37 8.37
C LEU A 106 15.93 -0.71 9.75
N LEU A 107 14.68 -0.47 10.11
CA LEU A 107 14.32 0.18 11.37
C LEU A 107 14.07 -0.83 12.50
N GLY A 108 13.67 -2.07 12.16
CA GLY A 108 13.33 -3.10 13.15
C GLY A 108 12.20 -2.68 14.09
N VAL A 109 11.30 -1.82 13.61
CA VAL A 109 10.24 -1.26 14.45
C VAL A 109 9.06 -2.23 14.60
N HIS A 110 8.85 -3.13 13.63
CA HIS A 110 7.91 -4.23 13.72
C HIS A 110 8.24 -5.35 12.72
N ASP A 111 7.58 -6.50 12.87
CA ASP A 111 7.65 -7.66 11.98
C ASP A 111 6.25 -8.02 11.51
N ALA A 112 6.10 -8.67 10.34
CA ALA A 112 4.81 -8.98 9.73
C ALA A 112 3.88 -9.82 10.64
N ARG A 113 4.45 -10.64 11.52
CA ARG A 113 3.73 -11.45 12.50
C ARG A 113 4.38 -11.37 13.88
N HIS A 114 4.36 -10.18 14.48
CA HIS A 114 4.90 -9.96 15.82
C HIS A 114 4.20 -10.84 16.88
N ASP A 115 2.90 -11.08 16.73
CA ASP A 115 2.09 -11.96 17.56
C ASP A 115 2.56 -13.43 17.61
N LEU A 116 3.31 -13.88 16.58
CA LEU A 116 3.88 -15.23 16.52
C LEU A 116 5.37 -15.28 16.87
N GLY A 117 5.96 -14.22 17.43
CA GLY A 117 7.37 -14.13 17.73
C GLY A 117 8.24 -13.79 16.51
N ALA A 118 7.70 -13.02 15.58
CA ALA A 118 8.41 -12.44 14.44
C ALA A 118 9.15 -13.45 13.53
N PRO A 119 8.51 -14.50 13.01
CA PRO A 119 9.20 -15.45 12.16
C PRO A 119 9.52 -14.85 10.79
N LEU A 120 10.80 -14.82 10.41
CA LEU A 120 11.33 -14.25 9.15
C LEU A 120 10.60 -14.75 7.89
N SER A 121 10.01 -15.95 7.93
CA SER A 121 9.24 -16.51 6.82
C SER A 121 8.02 -15.65 6.45
N TRP A 122 7.42 -14.95 7.40
CA TRP A 122 6.29 -14.04 7.15
C TRP A 122 6.75 -12.75 6.49
N ASP A 123 7.89 -12.19 6.91
CA ASP A 123 8.46 -10.99 6.28
C ASP A 123 8.83 -11.28 4.82
N ILE A 124 9.49 -12.42 4.56
CA ILE A 124 9.78 -12.86 3.19
C ILE A 124 8.47 -13.07 2.40
N GLY A 125 7.47 -13.70 3.00
CA GLY A 125 6.16 -13.91 2.38
C GLY A 125 5.49 -12.59 2.00
N PHE A 126 5.57 -11.59 2.86
CA PHE A 126 5.04 -10.25 2.62
C PHE A 126 5.73 -9.55 1.44
N LEU A 127 7.06 -9.64 1.35
CA LEU A 127 7.82 -9.10 0.22
C LEU A 127 7.52 -9.83 -1.09
N VAL A 128 7.45 -11.17 -1.07
CA VAL A 128 7.07 -11.98 -2.24
C VAL A 128 5.68 -11.61 -2.71
N PHE A 129 4.73 -11.43 -1.81
CA PHE A 129 3.38 -10.96 -2.13
C PHE A 129 3.41 -9.59 -2.80
N GLY A 130 4.23 -8.63 -2.32
CA GLY A 130 4.43 -7.33 -2.95
C GLY A 130 4.92 -7.45 -4.40
N VAL A 131 5.92 -8.33 -4.65
CA VAL A 131 6.43 -8.58 -6.02
C VAL A 131 5.35 -9.17 -6.92
N ILE A 132 4.55 -10.11 -6.43
CA ILE A 132 3.44 -10.71 -7.18
C ILE A 132 2.41 -9.64 -7.55
N LEU A 133 2.04 -8.76 -6.62
CA LEU A 133 1.12 -7.66 -6.88
C LEU A 133 1.65 -6.71 -7.96
N ILE A 134 2.93 -6.35 -7.93
CA ILE A 134 3.54 -5.51 -8.98
C ILE A 134 3.47 -6.21 -10.34
N GLY A 135 3.83 -7.49 -10.41
CA GLY A 135 3.77 -8.27 -11.64
C GLY A 135 2.35 -8.36 -12.22
N ALA A 136 1.37 -8.70 -11.38
CA ALA A 136 -0.04 -8.75 -11.74
C ALA A 136 -0.56 -7.37 -12.19
N GLY A 137 -0.26 -6.33 -11.42
CA GLY A 137 -0.62 -4.95 -11.74
C GLY A 137 -0.04 -4.49 -13.08
N TRP A 138 1.22 -4.82 -13.35
CA TRP A 138 1.87 -4.52 -14.63
C TRP A 138 1.21 -5.22 -15.82
N VAL A 139 0.85 -6.50 -15.67
CA VAL A 139 0.13 -7.24 -16.72
C VAL A 139 -1.23 -6.62 -17.01
N LEU A 140 -2.00 -6.31 -15.97
CA LEU A 140 -3.31 -5.64 -16.10
C LEU A 140 -3.17 -4.25 -16.74
N TYR A 141 -2.22 -3.45 -16.28
CA TYR A 141 -1.91 -2.15 -16.85
C TYR A 141 -1.59 -2.23 -18.33
N ARG A 142 -0.69 -3.16 -18.75
CA ARG A 142 -0.35 -3.35 -20.16
C ARG A 142 -1.53 -3.77 -21.02
N ARG A 143 -2.38 -4.67 -20.52
CA ARG A 143 -3.61 -5.08 -21.21
C ARG A 143 -4.57 -3.90 -21.40
N GLY A 144 -4.72 -3.07 -20.36
CA GLY A 144 -5.55 -1.87 -20.42
C GLY A 144 -5.02 -0.82 -21.38
N SER A 145 -3.71 -0.57 -21.38
CA SER A 145 -3.04 0.40 -22.26
C SER A 145 -3.16 0.04 -23.75
N ARG A 146 -3.02 -1.24 -24.09
CA ARG A 146 -3.18 -1.72 -25.49
C ARG A 146 -4.59 -1.47 -26.05
N LYS A 147 -5.63 -1.62 -25.21
CA LYS A 147 -7.01 -1.33 -25.60
C LYS A 147 -7.23 0.17 -25.89
N LEU A 148 -6.54 1.05 -25.15
CA LEU A 148 -6.60 2.50 -25.38
C LEU A 148 -5.97 2.90 -26.71
N THR A 149 -4.84 2.31 -27.08
CA THR A 149 -4.16 2.60 -28.36
C THR A 149 -4.85 1.97 -29.58
N GLY A 150 -5.50 0.82 -29.40
CA GLY A 150 -6.25 0.13 -30.47
C GLY A 150 -7.60 0.77 -30.80
N SER A 151 -8.22 1.51 -29.88
CA SER A 151 -9.48 2.22 -30.09
C SER A 151 -9.32 3.61 -30.74
N ALA A 152 -8.08 4.07 -30.89
CA ALA A 152 -7.74 5.37 -31.51
C ALA A 152 -7.38 5.27 -33.01
N ARG A 153 -7.50 4.07 -33.59
CA ARG A 153 -7.38 3.81 -35.05
C ARG A 153 -8.74 3.48 -35.62
#